data_fb7e1751b24b1edb3a041d79fb33953d
#
_entry.id   fb7e1751b24b1edb3a041d79fb33953d
#
_cell.length_a   1.000
_cell.length_b   1.000
_cell.length_c   1.000
_cell.angle_alpha   90.00
_cell.angle_beta   90.00
_cell.angle_gamma   90.00
#
_symmetry.space_group_name_H-M   'P 1'
#
loop_
_entity.id
_entity.type
_entity.pdbx_description
1 polymer ?
#
loop_
_entity_poly.entity_id
_entity_poly.type
_entity_poly.pdbx_seq_one_letter_code
_entity_poly.pdbx_strand_id
1 'polypeptide(L)'
;MNDADLEHAYAEYLRLYSSVPRTLCHDDLLPFNVLCANGHATIIDWEYAAILPYPTSLARLIAHGEEDESAFFYMTQADKDYAIEYYFEHLLKENGIDYNDYRRTLDYFLLYEYCEWIMLGVKYNETGSERFQKYYAKAKEHIKSLA
;
A
#
# COMPACT_ATOMS: atom_id res chain seq x y z
N MET A 1 5.96 18.15 -12.47
CA MET A 1 5.79 18.49 -11.04
C MET A 1 7.16 18.33 -10.42
N ASN A 2 7.61 19.29 -9.66
CA ASN A 2 8.92 19.24 -8.99
C ASN A 2 8.62 19.32 -7.48
N ASP A 3 8.73 18.21 -6.77
CA ASP A 3 8.48 18.10 -5.33
C ASP A 3 9.61 17.28 -4.71
N ALA A 4 10.57 17.97 -4.14
CA ALA A 4 11.82 17.38 -3.65
C ALA A 4 11.58 16.36 -2.49
N ASP A 5 10.59 16.60 -1.64
CA ASP A 5 10.26 15.69 -0.54
C ASP A 5 9.71 14.38 -1.09
N LEU A 6 8.80 14.47 -2.08
CA LEU A 6 8.22 13.31 -2.73
C LEU A 6 9.27 12.52 -3.52
N GLU A 7 10.15 13.22 -4.24
CA GLU A 7 11.26 12.59 -4.98
C GLU A 7 12.22 11.85 -4.04
N HIS A 8 12.56 12.46 -2.90
CA HIS A 8 13.42 11.85 -1.89
C HIS A 8 12.77 10.60 -1.27
N ALA A 9 11.53 10.70 -0.85
CA ALA A 9 10.81 9.59 -0.25
C ALA A 9 10.58 8.43 -1.25
N TYR A 10 10.32 8.76 -2.52
CA TYR A 10 10.22 7.75 -3.58
C TYR A 10 11.56 7.06 -3.86
N ALA A 11 12.69 7.78 -3.80
CA ALA A 11 14.02 7.17 -3.93
C ALA A 11 14.30 6.18 -2.80
N GLU A 12 13.88 6.48 -1.58
CA GLU A 12 14.01 5.56 -0.44
C GLU A 12 13.10 4.32 -0.62
N TYR A 13 11.88 4.48 -1.12
CA TYR A 13 11.06 3.35 -1.54
C TYR A 13 11.79 2.43 -2.52
N LEU A 14 12.41 2.97 -3.58
CA LEU A 14 13.14 2.16 -4.56
C LEU A 14 14.33 1.40 -3.93
N ARG A 15 15.00 2.02 -2.97
CA ARG A 15 16.07 1.36 -2.21
C ARG A 15 15.51 0.17 -1.40
N LEU A 16 14.42 0.36 -0.68
CA LEU A 16 13.75 -0.70 0.09
C LEU A 16 13.22 -1.79 -0.85
N TYR A 17 12.56 -1.42 -1.94
CA TYR A 17 12.06 -2.37 -2.95
C TYR A 17 13.15 -3.35 -3.44
N SER A 18 14.41 -2.88 -3.52
CA SER A 18 15.55 -3.67 -3.97
C SER A 18 16.16 -4.54 -2.86
N SER A 19 15.94 -4.23 -1.58
CA SER A 19 16.68 -4.81 -0.46
C SER A 19 15.86 -5.73 0.44
N VAL A 20 14.53 -5.58 0.50
CA VAL A 20 13.70 -6.38 1.42
C VAL A 20 13.40 -7.77 0.87
N PRO A 21 13.15 -8.76 1.74
CA PRO A 21 12.79 -10.11 1.34
C PRO A 21 11.57 -10.16 0.42
N ARG A 22 11.55 -11.17 -0.46
CA ARG A 22 10.50 -11.33 -1.46
C ARG A 22 9.66 -12.56 -1.18
N THR A 23 8.39 -12.48 -1.51
CA THR A 23 7.43 -13.58 -1.42
C THR A 23 6.47 -13.55 -2.60
N LEU A 24 5.60 -14.56 -2.70
CA LEU A 24 4.48 -14.50 -3.64
C LEU A 24 3.51 -13.42 -3.20
N CYS A 25 3.32 -12.43 -4.04
CA CYS A 25 2.37 -11.34 -3.85
C CYS A 25 1.28 -11.37 -4.93
N HIS A 26 0.09 -10.91 -4.58
CA HIS A 26 -1.03 -10.79 -5.51
C HIS A 26 -0.87 -9.59 -6.46
N ASP A 27 -0.18 -8.54 -5.99
CA ASP A 27 0.09 -7.25 -6.65
C ASP A 27 -1.15 -6.40 -7.00
N ASP A 28 -2.34 -6.97 -7.05
CA ASP A 28 -3.62 -6.25 -7.19
C ASP A 28 -4.62 -6.68 -6.10
N LEU A 29 -4.15 -6.73 -4.84
CA LEU A 29 -5.00 -7.10 -3.71
C LEU A 29 -5.93 -5.94 -3.34
N LEU A 30 -6.99 -5.82 -4.12
CA LEU A 30 -8.08 -4.87 -3.91
C LEU A 30 -9.33 -5.63 -3.42
N PRO A 31 -10.28 -4.96 -2.75
CA PRO A 31 -11.43 -5.64 -2.15
C PRO A 31 -12.30 -6.41 -3.12
N PHE A 32 -12.43 -5.93 -4.36
CA PHE A 32 -13.22 -6.63 -5.38
C PHE A 32 -12.53 -7.91 -5.88
N ASN A 33 -11.26 -8.12 -5.55
CA ASN A 33 -10.54 -9.37 -5.78
C ASN A 33 -10.61 -10.32 -4.57
N VAL A 34 -11.47 -10.01 -3.57
CA VAL A 34 -11.70 -10.84 -2.40
C VAL A 34 -13.18 -11.18 -2.28
N LEU A 35 -13.52 -12.44 -2.48
CA LEU A 35 -14.88 -12.96 -2.31
C LEU A 35 -15.05 -13.52 -0.90
N CYS A 36 -16.04 -13.02 -0.15
CA CYS A 36 -16.34 -13.49 1.19
C CYS A 36 -17.69 -14.23 1.21
N ALA A 37 -17.68 -15.47 1.66
CA ALA A 37 -18.89 -16.27 1.84
C ALA A 37 -18.74 -17.26 3.01
N ASN A 38 -19.76 -17.36 3.86
CA ASN A 38 -19.81 -18.31 4.98
C ASN A 38 -18.57 -18.25 5.91
N GLY A 39 -18.03 -17.07 6.14
CA GLY A 39 -16.84 -16.88 6.98
C GLY A 39 -15.50 -17.27 6.30
N HIS A 40 -15.51 -17.53 5.01
CA HIS A 40 -14.31 -17.79 4.21
C HIS A 40 -14.05 -16.67 3.23
N ALA A 41 -12.78 -16.29 3.09
CA ALA A 41 -12.30 -15.36 2.06
C ALA A 41 -11.59 -16.15 0.97
N THR A 42 -11.88 -15.81 -0.29
CA THR A 42 -11.21 -16.36 -1.47
C THR A 42 -10.65 -15.22 -2.29
N ILE A 43 -9.35 -15.23 -2.50
CA ILE A 43 -8.67 -14.24 -3.35
C ILE A 43 -8.71 -14.76 -4.79
N ILE A 44 -9.17 -13.91 -5.71
CA ILE A 44 -9.31 -14.19 -7.14
C ILE A 44 -8.46 -13.23 -7.95
N ASP A 45 -8.36 -13.45 -9.26
CA ASP A 45 -7.68 -12.58 -10.22
C ASP A 45 -6.15 -12.45 -9.97
N TRP A 46 -5.48 -13.58 -9.98
CA TRP A 46 -4.04 -13.71 -9.75
C TRP A 46 -3.17 -13.38 -10.97
N GLU A 47 -3.70 -12.71 -11.99
CA GLU A 47 -2.96 -12.47 -13.25
C GLU A 47 -1.70 -11.62 -13.07
N TYR A 48 -1.67 -10.73 -12.08
CA TYR A 48 -0.50 -9.90 -11.72
C TYR A 48 0.39 -10.51 -10.64
N ALA A 49 0.08 -11.73 -10.18
CA ALA A 49 0.85 -12.35 -9.11
C ALA A 49 2.31 -12.54 -9.50
N ALA A 50 3.22 -12.15 -8.62
CA ALA A 50 4.66 -12.24 -8.84
C ALA A 50 5.45 -12.40 -7.54
N ILE A 51 6.74 -12.71 -7.64
CA ILE A 51 7.66 -12.71 -6.50
C ILE A 51 8.13 -11.27 -6.27
N LEU A 52 7.48 -10.59 -5.34
CA LEU A 52 7.68 -9.17 -5.02
C LEU A 52 8.09 -8.99 -3.57
N PRO A 53 8.55 -7.78 -3.17
CA PRO A 53 8.77 -7.45 -1.78
C PRO A 53 7.55 -7.76 -0.91
N TYR A 54 7.77 -8.32 0.27
CA TYR A 54 6.69 -8.84 1.12
C TYR A 54 5.60 -7.81 1.48
N PRO A 55 5.82 -6.48 1.56
CA PRO A 55 4.76 -5.54 1.93
C PRO A 55 3.77 -5.23 0.78
N THR A 56 4.09 -5.60 -0.47
CA THR A 56 3.36 -5.16 -1.66
C THR A 56 1.86 -5.37 -1.57
N SER A 57 1.41 -6.61 -1.35
CA SER A 57 -0.05 -6.90 -1.31
C SER A 57 -0.77 -6.24 -0.14
N LEU A 58 -0.13 -6.16 1.03
CA LEU A 58 -0.72 -5.52 2.21
C LEU A 58 -0.83 -4.00 2.01
N ALA A 59 0.21 -3.37 1.47
CA ALA A 59 0.20 -1.95 1.16
C ALA A 59 -0.92 -1.60 0.18
N ARG A 60 -1.09 -2.39 -0.88
CA ARG A 60 -2.19 -2.25 -1.85
C ARG A 60 -3.56 -2.30 -1.18
N LEU A 61 -3.79 -3.29 -0.32
CA LEU A 61 -5.04 -3.45 0.42
C LEU A 61 -5.35 -2.24 1.31
N ILE A 62 -4.36 -1.79 2.09
CA ILE A 62 -4.55 -0.72 3.09
C ILE A 62 -4.65 0.66 2.45
N ALA A 63 -3.82 0.96 1.45
CA ALA A 63 -3.72 2.30 0.85
C ALA A 63 -5.05 2.78 0.24
N HIS A 64 -5.87 1.83 -0.25
CA HIS A 64 -7.15 2.12 -0.91
C HIS A 64 -8.35 2.00 0.03
N GLY A 65 -8.16 1.55 1.27
CA GLY A 65 -9.22 1.53 2.29
C GLY A 65 -9.58 2.95 2.72
N GLU A 66 -10.87 3.31 2.56
CA GLU A 66 -11.41 4.61 2.99
C GLU A 66 -12.14 4.46 4.32
N GLU A 67 -12.09 5.49 5.17
CA GLU A 67 -12.81 5.51 6.46
C GLU A 67 -14.25 6.01 6.32
N ASP A 68 -14.76 6.19 5.13
CA ASP A 68 -16.13 6.56 4.82
C ASP A 68 -16.96 5.30 4.54
N GLU A 69 -17.96 5.03 5.34
CA GLU A 69 -18.87 3.87 5.20
C GLU A 69 -19.59 3.84 3.85
N SER A 70 -19.73 4.97 3.17
CA SER A 70 -20.31 5.03 1.83
C SER A 70 -19.33 4.65 0.72
N ALA A 71 -18.04 4.57 1.03
CA ALA A 71 -17.02 4.20 0.06
C ALA A 71 -17.18 2.73 -0.35
N PHE A 72 -16.90 2.45 -1.60
CA PHE A 72 -16.93 1.08 -2.12
C PHE A 72 -15.99 0.16 -1.33
N PHE A 73 -14.91 0.70 -0.83
CA PHE A 73 -13.98 -0.01 0.03
C PHE A 73 -13.80 0.72 1.36
N TYR A 74 -14.63 0.32 2.30
CA TYR A 74 -14.58 0.83 3.66
C TYR A 74 -13.62 0.03 4.53
N MET A 75 -12.75 0.73 5.26
CA MET A 75 -11.80 0.13 6.18
C MET A 75 -11.48 1.14 7.28
N THR A 76 -11.86 0.84 8.52
CA THR A 76 -11.55 1.70 9.65
C THR A 76 -10.05 1.71 9.95
N GLN A 77 -9.57 2.69 10.72
CA GLN A 77 -8.19 2.66 11.20
C GLN A 77 -7.92 1.40 12.03
N ALA A 78 -8.88 0.95 12.84
CA ALA A 78 -8.75 -0.28 13.62
C ALA A 78 -8.61 -1.53 12.73
N ASP A 79 -9.31 -1.59 11.58
CA ASP A 79 -9.15 -2.69 10.62
C ASP A 79 -7.76 -2.68 9.97
N LYS A 80 -7.26 -1.49 9.63
CA LYS A 80 -5.91 -1.32 9.08
C LYS A 80 -4.85 -1.77 10.09
N ASP A 81 -4.96 -1.31 11.33
CA ASP A 81 -4.04 -1.68 12.40
C ASP A 81 -4.09 -3.19 12.66
N TYR A 82 -5.29 -3.78 12.70
CA TYR A 82 -5.44 -5.23 12.83
C TYR A 82 -4.75 -5.99 11.69
N ALA A 83 -4.94 -5.57 10.44
CA ALA A 83 -4.31 -6.21 9.29
C ALA A 83 -2.78 -6.13 9.35
N ILE A 84 -2.24 -4.98 9.76
CA ILE A 84 -0.81 -4.74 9.93
C ILE A 84 -0.23 -5.67 11.02
N GLU A 85 -0.84 -5.68 12.20
CA GLU A 85 -0.38 -6.51 13.32
C GLU A 85 -0.51 -8.01 13.01
N TYR A 86 -1.64 -8.43 12.44
CA TYR A 86 -1.88 -9.81 12.06
C TYR A 86 -0.83 -10.31 11.04
N TYR A 87 -0.51 -9.49 10.04
CA TYR A 87 0.48 -9.82 9.03
C TYR A 87 1.87 -10.00 9.65
N PHE A 88 2.26 -9.12 10.58
CA PHE A 88 3.52 -9.25 11.31
C PHE A 88 3.57 -10.52 12.14
N GLU A 89 2.61 -10.71 13.04
CA GLU A 89 2.62 -11.80 14.03
C GLU A 89 2.58 -13.19 13.36
N HIS A 90 1.86 -13.35 12.26
CA HIS A 90 1.65 -14.64 11.63
C HIS A 90 2.55 -14.96 10.44
N LEU A 91 3.18 -13.95 9.82
CA LEU A 91 3.96 -14.17 8.61
C LEU A 91 5.41 -13.66 8.70
N LEU A 92 5.68 -12.61 9.45
CA LEU A 92 7.00 -11.97 9.42
C LEU A 92 7.86 -12.30 10.63
N LYS A 93 7.28 -12.36 11.81
CA LYS A 93 7.97 -12.56 13.08
C LYS A 93 8.79 -13.85 13.12
N GLU A 94 8.20 -14.97 12.67
CA GLU A 94 8.89 -16.26 12.60
C GLU A 94 10.00 -16.30 11.54
N ASN A 95 9.95 -15.39 10.58
CA ASN A 95 10.98 -15.21 9.55
C ASN A 95 12.09 -14.23 9.96
N GLY A 96 12.10 -13.78 11.21
CA GLY A 96 13.16 -12.94 11.77
C GLY A 96 13.12 -11.48 11.31
N ILE A 97 12.00 -10.99 10.79
CA ILE A 97 11.83 -9.59 10.43
C ILE A 97 11.58 -8.79 11.72
N ASP A 98 12.34 -7.70 11.91
CA ASP A 98 12.11 -6.77 13.03
C ASP A 98 10.82 -5.95 12.80
N TYR A 99 10.08 -5.69 13.88
CA TYR A 99 8.80 -4.98 13.80
C TYR A 99 8.95 -3.53 13.31
N ASN A 100 9.97 -2.82 13.79
CA ASN A 100 10.18 -1.42 13.38
C ASN A 100 10.64 -1.33 11.93
N ASP A 101 11.50 -2.25 11.49
CA ASP A 101 11.93 -2.35 10.09
C ASP A 101 10.73 -2.68 9.18
N TYR A 102 9.85 -3.58 9.63
CA TYR A 102 8.61 -3.87 8.93
C TYR A 102 7.71 -2.64 8.80
N ARG A 103 7.41 -1.96 9.91
CA ARG A 103 6.55 -0.77 9.92
C ARG A 103 7.09 0.31 9.00
N ARG A 104 8.38 0.63 9.15
CA ARG A 104 9.06 1.59 8.28
C ARG A 104 8.96 1.19 6.80
N THR A 105 9.20 -0.07 6.50
CA THR A 105 9.13 -0.57 5.12
C THR A 105 7.71 -0.44 4.57
N LEU A 106 6.71 -0.87 5.32
CA LEU A 106 5.30 -0.78 4.92
C LEU A 106 4.89 0.67 4.62
N ASP A 107 5.34 1.63 5.43
CA ASP A 107 5.03 3.05 5.23
C ASP A 107 5.54 3.57 3.88
N TYR A 108 6.73 3.16 3.43
CA TYR A 108 7.21 3.52 2.09
C TYR A 108 6.46 2.80 0.96
N PHE A 109 5.95 1.60 1.20
CA PHE A 109 5.11 0.89 0.24
C PHE A 109 3.71 1.52 0.14
N LEU A 110 3.15 2.00 1.25
CA LEU A 110 1.91 2.82 1.24
C LEU A 110 2.11 4.12 0.45
N LEU A 111 3.25 4.78 0.63
CA LEU A 111 3.59 5.96 -0.18
C LEU A 111 3.63 5.63 -1.68
N TYR A 112 4.21 4.49 -2.06
CA TYR A 112 4.24 4.06 -3.46
C TYR A 112 2.83 3.94 -4.05
N GLU A 113 1.88 3.36 -3.34
CA GLU A 113 0.49 3.22 -3.78
C GLU A 113 -0.16 4.59 -4.09
N TYR A 114 0.15 5.61 -3.28
CA TYR A 114 -0.31 6.97 -3.57
C TYR A 114 0.42 7.59 -4.77
N CYS A 115 1.73 7.36 -4.88
CA CYS A 115 2.54 7.84 -5.99
C CYS A 115 2.13 7.24 -7.33
N GLU A 116 1.68 6.00 -7.38
CA GLU A 116 1.20 5.35 -8.60
C GLU A 116 0.05 6.16 -9.23
N TRP A 117 -0.93 6.57 -8.43
CA TRP A 117 -2.04 7.40 -8.91
C TRP A 117 -1.61 8.81 -9.32
N ILE A 118 -0.62 9.38 -8.63
CA ILE A 118 -0.03 10.66 -9.02
C ILE A 118 0.66 10.53 -10.37
N MET A 119 1.46 9.50 -10.58
CA MET A 119 2.15 9.25 -11.84
C MET A 119 1.17 9.01 -12.99
N LEU A 120 0.09 8.27 -12.77
CA LEU A 120 -0.97 8.07 -13.76
C LEU A 120 -1.65 9.39 -14.11
N GLY A 121 -1.96 10.23 -13.13
CA GLY A 121 -2.55 11.55 -13.35
C GLY A 121 -1.64 12.47 -14.17
N VAL A 122 -0.33 12.44 -13.94
CA VAL A 122 0.64 13.16 -14.77
C VAL A 122 0.70 12.60 -16.18
N LYS A 123 0.80 11.27 -16.32
CA LYS A 123 0.89 10.56 -17.60
C LYS A 123 -0.30 10.86 -18.52
N TYR A 124 -1.50 10.93 -17.95
CA TYR A 124 -2.73 11.17 -18.71
C TYR A 124 -3.18 12.63 -18.73
N ASN A 125 -2.33 13.55 -18.22
CA ASN A 125 -2.63 14.99 -18.15
C ASN A 125 -3.89 15.31 -17.31
N GLU A 126 -4.10 14.57 -16.22
CA GLU A 126 -5.25 14.67 -15.30
C GLU A 126 -4.89 15.30 -13.95
N THR A 127 -3.84 16.14 -13.90
CA THR A 127 -3.36 16.75 -12.66
C THR A 127 -4.38 17.67 -11.96
N GLY A 128 -5.41 18.12 -12.68
CA GLY A 128 -6.55 18.87 -12.13
C GLY A 128 -7.69 17.98 -11.62
N SER A 129 -7.63 16.66 -11.78
CA SER A 129 -8.71 15.78 -11.33
C SER A 129 -8.78 15.66 -9.81
N GLU A 130 -9.98 15.42 -9.29
CA GLU A 130 -10.23 15.18 -7.87
C GLU A 130 -9.39 14.02 -7.33
N ARG A 131 -9.30 12.94 -8.10
CA ARG A 131 -8.48 11.77 -7.79
C ARG A 131 -7.00 12.13 -7.63
N PHE A 132 -6.42 12.87 -8.58
CA PHE A 132 -5.03 13.31 -8.48
C PHE A 132 -4.80 14.14 -7.22
N GLN A 133 -5.65 15.13 -6.96
CA GLN A 133 -5.52 16.00 -5.80
C GLN A 133 -5.65 15.22 -4.47
N LYS A 134 -6.57 14.26 -4.40
CA LYS A 134 -6.73 13.35 -3.26
C LYS A 134 -5.44 12.58 -2.97
N TYR A 135 -4.90 11.88 -3.96
CA TYR A 135 -3.70 11.06 -3.74
C TYR A 135 -2.44 11.90 -3.53
N TYR A 136 -2.35 13.07 -4.16
CA TYR A 136 -1.28 14.02 -3.88
C TYR A 136 -1.33 14.52 -2.42
N ALA A 137 -2.49 14.87 -1.92
CA ALA A 137 -2.67 15.25 -0.53
C ALA A 137 -2.32 14.11 0.44
N LYS A 138 -2.78 12.88 0.16
CA LYS A 138 -2.43 11.67 0.95
C LYS A 138 -0.91 11.45 0.98
N ALA A 139 -0.23 11.52 -0.16
CA ALA A 139 1.22 11.35 -0.22
C ALA A 139 1.96 12.42 0.59
N LYS A 140 1.56 13.68 0.49
CA LYS A 140 2.17 14.79 1.25
C LYS A 140 1.93 14.67 2.76
N GLU A 141 0.77 14.21 3.18
CA GLU A 141 0.47 13.92 4.58
C GLU A 141 1.33 12.78 5.10
N HIS A 142 1.39 11.69 4.33
CA HIS A 142 2.14 10.49 4.70
C HIS A 142 3.65 10.75 4.83
N ILE A 143 4.23 11.57 3.94
CA ILE A 143 5.65 11.96 4.03
C ILE A 143 5.98 12.62 5.37
N LYS A 144 5.06 13.42 5.93
CA LYS A 144 5.29 14.06 7.23
C LYS A 144 5.41 13.05 8.38
N SER A 145 4.76 11.89 8.25
CA SER A 145 4.86 10.82 9.24
C SER A 145 6.13 9.97 9.11
N LEU A 146 6.84 10.07 7.98
CA LEU A 146 8.10 9.37 7.74
C LEU A 146 9.33 10.10 8.32
N ALA A 147 9.18 11.38 8.66
CA ALA A 147 10.23 12.23 9.20
C ALA A 147 10.38 12.02 10.72
#